data_a656b01b4f1b534bca75f0c114b93956
#
_entry.id   a656b01b4f1b534bca75f0c114b93956
#
_cell.length_a   1.000
_cell.length_b   1.000
_cell.length_c   1.000
_cell.angle_alpha   90.00
_cell.angle_beta   90.00
_cell.angle_gamma   90.00
#
_symmetry.space_group_name_H-M   'P 1'
#
loop_
_entity.id
_entity.type
_entity.pdbx_description
1 polymer ?
#
loop_
_entity_poly.entity_id
_entity_poly.type
_entity_poly.pdbx_seq_one_letter_code
_entity_poly.pdbx_strand_id
1 'polypeptide(L)'
;MLLVVLTLLSCARRPVHEQAPESFRQFIIVNNLQEEYRALERFLYSKGVRDLVPTWQLLQQGTDFRQHNLPPYAFPERELWDRMAKTLTFIRVDLVPRIGPVKVLSGFRTKNYNFAAGGAPRSRHLTFSALDLRPLRKIERKRLHAILQKIWHSRGEKRNLGMGLYDGLRFHIDTGGYRQW
;
A
#
# COMPACT_ATOMS: atom_id res chain seq x y z
N MET A 1 -14.24 -49.82 -5.26
CA MET A 1 -13.21 -48.89 -5.75
C MET A 1 -13.57 -47.52 -5.16
N LEU A 2 -12.96 -47.16 -4.04
CA LEU A 2 -13.32 -45.95 -3.24
C LEU A 2 -12.38 -44.82 -3.71
N LEU A 3 -12.95 -43.78 -4.30
CA LEU A 3 -12.21 -42.62 -4.79
C LEU A 3 -11.99 -41.66 -3.58
N VAL A 4 -10.77 -41.61 -3.06
CA VAL A 4 -10.39 -40.65 -2.00
C VAL A 4 -10.05 -39.33 -2.70
N VAL A 5 -10.96 -38.34 -2.57
CA VAL A 5 -10.70 -36.97 -3.01
C VAL A 5 -9.86 -36.27 -1.94
N LEU A 6 -8.55 -36.13 -2.17
CA LEU A 6 -7.67 -35.33 -1.36
C LEU A 6 -7.93 -33.84 -1.64
N THR A 7 -8.69 -33.18 -0.77
CA THR A 7 -8.79 -31.72 -0.76
C THR A 7 -7.47 -31.15 -0.21
N LEU A 8 -6.63 -30.61 -1.09
CA LEU A 8 -5.48 -29.82 -0.71
C LEU A 8 -5.97 -28.49 -0.09
N LEU A 9 -6.08 -28.48 1.23
CA LEU A 9 -6.22 -27.23 1.99
C LEU A 9 -4.93 -26.41 1.78
N SER A 10 -5.01 -25.45 0.87
CA SER A 10 -4.00 -24.39 0.74
C SER A 10 -3.94 -23.62 2.06
N CYS A 11 -2.95 -23.94 2.90
CA CYS A 11 -2.61 -23.16 4.08
C CYS A 11 -2.10 -21.78 3.61
N ALA A 12 -3.00 -20.87 3.31
CA ALA A 12 -2.66 -19.47 3.14
C ALA A 12 -2.13 -18.98 4.49
N ARG A 13 -0.80 -18.90 4.62
CA ARG A 13 -0.15 -18.30 5.80
C ARG A 13 -0.76 -16.92 5.97
N ARG A 14 -1.44 -16.72 7.11
CA ARG A 14 -1.95 -15.39 7.51
C ARG A 14 -0.79 -14.41 7.42
N PRO A 15 -0.99 -13.22 6.82
CA PRO A 15 0.04 -12.20 6.82
C PRO A 15 0.43 -11.94 8.28
N VAL A 16 1.75 -11.84 8.53
CA VAL A 16 2.26 -11.45 9.84
C VAL A 16 1.76 -10.04 10.10
N HIS A 17 0.79 -9.88 11.00
CA HIS A 17 0.31 -8.58 11.43
C HIS A 17 1.44 -7.90 12.21
N GLU A 18 2.25 -7.10 11.51
CA GLU A 18 3.22 -6.22 12.13
C GLU A 18 2.44 -5.25 13.06
N GLN A 19 2.72 -5.32 14.35
CA GLN A 19 2.06 -4.45 15.32
C GLN A 19 2.37 -2.99 15.02
N ALA A 20 1.38 -2.13 15.27
CA ALA A 20 1.58 -0.70 15.14
C ALA A 20 2.65 -0.22 16.14
N PRO A 21 3.64 0.56 15.69
CA PRO A 21 4.67 1.10 16.58
C PRO A 21 4.07 2.07 17.60
N GLU A 22 4.76 2.26 18.74
CA GLU A 22 4.32 3.16 19.80
C GLU A 22 4.07 4.57 19.27
N SER A 23 4.95 5.07 18.41
CA SER A 23 4.79 6.39 17.79
C SER A 23 3.49 6.56 17.00
N PHE A 24 2.99 5.49 16.39
CA PHE A 24 1.69 5.51 15.73
C PHE A 24 0.53 5.51 16.74
N ARG A 25 0.62 4.70 17.79
CA ARG A 25 -0.40 4.70 18.86
C ARG A 25 -0.53 6.07 19.50
N GLN A 26 0.60 6.73 19.79
CA GLN A 26 0.63 8.08 20.32
C GLN A 26 0.03 9.11 19.34
N PHE A 27 0.34 8.99 18.03
CA PHE A 27 -0.28 9.83 17.01
C PHE A 27 -1.80 9.73 17.01
N ILE A 28 -2.35 8.53 17.09
CA ILE A 28 -3.80 8.29 17.15
C ILE A 28 -4.43 8.90 18.42
N ILE A 29 -3.78 8.74 19.57
CA ILE A 29 -4.29 9.24 20.86
C ILE A 29 -4.26 10.77 20.91
N VAL A 30 -3.11 11.37 20.62
CA VAL A 30 -2.91 12.83 20.71
C VAL A 30 -3.83 13.61 19.76
N ASN A 31 -4.16 13.02 18.60
CA ASN A 31 -5.05 13.64 17.62
C ASN A 31 -6.52 13.21 17.75
N ASN A 32 -6.90 12.45 18.78
CA ASN A 32 -8.27 11.94 19.01
C ASN A 32 -8.83 11.15 17.82
N LEU A 33 -7.99 10.35 17.14
CA LEU A 33 -8.33 9.63 15.91
C LEU A 33 -8.75 8.17 16.12
N GLN A 34 -8.99 7.72 17.36
CA GLN A 34 -9.26 6.31 17.68
C GLN A 34 -10.50 5.78 16.92
N GLU A 35 -11.60 6.54 16.94
CA GLU A 35 -12.83 6.14 16.25
C GLU A 35 -12.69 6.20 14.73
N GLU A 36 -12.02 7.23 14.19
CA GLU A 36 -11.74 7.35 12.76
C GLU A 36 -10.85 6.21 12.26
N TYR A 37 -9.83 5.82 13.04
CA TYR A 37 -8.97 4.70 12.70
C TYR A 37 -9.75 3.38 12.67
N ARG A 38 -10.59 3.12 13.68
CA ARG A 38 -11.48 1.94 13.69
C ARG A 38 -12.47 1.97 12.52
N ALA A 39 -12.99 3.15 12.16
CA ALA A 39 -13.89 3.31 11.03
C ALA A 39 -13.17 2.99 9.70
N LEU A 40 -11.93 3.45 9.52
CA LEU A 40 -11.10 3.10 8.36
C LEU A 40 -10.85 1.58 8.29
N GLU A 41 -10.51 0.94 9.42
CA GLU A 41 -10.33 -0.51 9.47
C GLU A 41 -11.60 -1.28 9.08
N ARG A 42 -12.77 -0.89 9.62
CA ARG A 42 -14.07 -1.47 9.23
C ARG A 42 -14.38 -1.26 7.75
N PHE A 43 -14.10 -0.08 7.23
CA PHE A 43 -14.26 0.22 5.81
C PHE A 43 -13.39 -0.67 4.93
N LEU A 44 -12.10 -0.80 5.21
CA LEU A 44 -11.18 -1.67 4.46
C LEU A 44 -11.57 -3.16 4.59
N TYR A 45 -12.10 -3.57 5.74
CA TYR A 45 -12.65 -4.91 5.94
C TYR A 45 -13.86 -5.16 5.02
N SER A 46 -14.81 -4.23 4.94
CA SER A 46 -15.98 -4.34 4.06
C SER A 46 -15.63 -4.38 2.57
N LYS A 47 -14.49 -3.79 2.19
CA LYS A 47 -13.93 -3.88 0.82
C LYS A 47 -13.11 -5.16 0.60
N GLY A 48 -12.92 -6.00 1.62
CA GLY A 48 -12.15 -7.24 1.55
C GLY A 48 -10.65 -7.05 1.40
N VAL A 49 -10.08 -5.91 1.80
CA VAL A 49 -8.65 -5.56 1.62
C VAL A 49 -7.88 -5.28 2.91
N ARG A 50 -8.50 -5.46 4.07
CA ARG A 50 -7.92 -5.14 5.38
C ARG A 50 -6.62 -5.91 5.67
N ASP A 51 -6.58 -7.20 5.36
CA ASP A 51 -5.48 -8.09 5.77
C ASP A 51 -4.31 -8.12 4.79
N LEU A 52 -4.30 -7.22 3.81
CA LEU A 52 -3.26 -7.16 2.79
C LEU A 52 -1.96 -6.56 3.32
N VAL A 53 -2.10 -5.45 4.05
CA VAL A 53 -1.03 -4.74 4.75
C VAL A 53 -1.59 -4.19 6.07
N PRO A 54 -0.78 -3.97 7.12
CA PRO A 54 -1.25 -3.32 8.34
C PRO A 54 -1.81 -1.94 8.04
N THR A 55 -3.03 -1.63 8.51
CA THR A 55 -3.71 -0.35 8.21
C THR A 55 -2.88 0.87 8.58
N TRP A 56 -2.12 0.82 9.70
CA TRP A 56 -1.26 1.92 10.12
C TRP A 56 -0.18 2.29 9.10
N GLN A 57 0.30 1.34 8.28
CA GLN A 57 1.28 1.62 7.23
C GLN A 57 0.71 2.49 6.11
N LEU A 58 -0.61 2.45 5.87
CA LEU A 58 -1.28 3.30 4.88
C LEU A 58 -1.26 4.79 5.28
N LEU A 59 -1.11 5.06 6.57
CA LEU A 59 -1.09 6.40 7.18
C LEU A 59 0.33 6.95 7.35
N GLN A 60 1.36 6.14 7.04
CA GLN A 60 2.75 6.56 7.07
C GLN A 60 3.06 7.46 5.88
N GLN A 61 3.56 8.68 6.13
CA GLN A 61 3.86 9.65 5.08
C GLN A 61 5.10 9.25 4.26
N GLY A 62 6.14 8.75 4.91
CA GLY A 62 7.38 8.27 4.29
C GLY A 62 8.37 7.81 5.35
N THR A 63 9.53 7.34 4.93
CA THR A 63 10.61 6.86 5.82
C THR A 63 11.62 7.95 6.19
N ASP A 64 11.57 9.08 5.53
CA ASP A 64 12.47 10.23 5.60
C ASP A 64 11.94 11.40 6.44
N PHE A 65 10.84 11.20 7.18
CA PHE A 65 10.15 12.22 7.96
C PHE A 65 11.06 12.98 8.95
N ARG A 66 12.09 12.30 9.51
CA ARG A 66 13.05 12.92 10.42
C ARG A 66 13.96 13.94 9.71
N GLN A 67 14.34 13.65 8.45
CA GLN A 67 15.17 14.55 7.64
C GLN A 67 14.43 15.86 7.33
N HIS A 68 13.11 15.79 7.23
CA HIS A 68 12.25 16.94 6.95
C HIS A 68 11.68 17.62 8.20
N ASN A 69 11.96 17.08 9.39
CA ASN A 69 11.36 17.53 10.66
C ASN A 69 9.83 17.60 10.58
N LEU A 70 9.20 16.59 9.99
CA LEU A 70 7.74 16.50 9.80
C LEU A 70 7.17 15.27 10.51
N PRO A 71 5.85 15.29 10.83
CA PRO A 71 5.19 14.14 11.44
C PRO A 71 5.31 12.87 10.56
N PRO A 72 5.55 11.69 11.16
CA PRO A 72 5.66 10.44 10.40
C PRO A 72 4.33 9.96 9.83
N TYR A 73 3.20 10.38 10.40
CA TYR A 73 1.87 9.93 10.06
C TYR A 73 0.94 11.09 9.74
N ALA A 74 -0.06 10.80 8.89
CA ALA A 74 -1.18 11.70 8.62
C ALA A 74 -2.44 10.88 8.39
N PHE A 75 -3.61 11.45 8.68
CA PHE A 75 -4.89 10.77 8.51
C PHE A 75 -5.65 11.40 7.33
N PRO A 76 -6.11 10.57 6.35
CA PRO A 76 -6.86 11.06 5.19
C PRO A 76 -8.34 11.24 5.53
N GLU A 77 -8.98 12.20 4.88
CA GLU A 77 -10.43 12.38 4.94
C GLU A 77 -11.18 11.16 4.38
N ARG A 78 -12.41 10.93 4.85
CA ARG A 78 -13.20 9.73 4.52
C ARG A 78 -13.51 9.61 3.03
N GLU A 79 -13.70 10.74 2.35
CA GLU A 79 -13.98 10.83 0.90
C GLU A 79 -12.85 10.24 0.04
N LEU A 80 -11.66 10.10 0.60
CA LEU A 80 -10.50 9.54 -0.08
C LEU A 80 -10.38 8.02 0.07
N TRP A 81 -11.08 7.39 1.01
CA TRP A 81 -10.86 5.99 1.37
C TRP A 81 -11.15 5.00 0.25
N ASP A 82 -12.19 5.25 -0.57
CA ASP A 82 -12.49 4.41 -1.73
C ASP A 82 -11.34 4.35 -2.75
N ARG A 83 -10.56 5.42 -2.85
CA ARG A 83 -9.39 5.46 -3.74
C ARG A 83 -8.32 4.49 -3.28
N MET A 84 -8.03 4.45 -1.98
CA MET A 84 -7.09 3.49 -1.41
C MET A 84 -7.62 2.06 -1.51
N ALA A 85 -8.91 1.83 -1.27
CA ALA A 85 -9.51 0.51 -1.44
C ALA A 85 -9.34 -0.03 -2.86
N LYS A 86 -9.46 0.81 -3.90
CA LYS A 86 -9.19 0.45 -5.30
C LYS A 86 -7.72 0.05 -5.50
N THR A 87 -6.78 0.83 -4.97
CA THR A 87 -5.34 0.53 -5.06
C THR A 87 -4.99 -0.77 -4.34
N LEU A 88 -5.54 -0.98 -3.14
CA LEU A 88 -5.34 -2.23 -2.39
C LEU A 88 -5.96 -3.43 -3.11
N THR A 89 -7.12 -3.26 -3.76
CA THR A 89 -7.73 -4.33 -4.57
C THR A 89 -6.82 -4.73 -5.73
N PHE A 90 -6.22 -3.76 -6.44
CA PHE A 90 -5.23 -4.05 -7.47
C PHE A 90 -4.03 -4.82 -6.89
N ILE A 91 -3.48 -4.37 -5.76
CA ILE A 91 -2.34 -5.01 -5.12
C ILE A 91 -2.67 -6.46 -4.74
N ARG A 92 -3.87 -6.70 -4.17
CA ARG A 92 -4.33 -8.04 -3.79
C ARG A 92 -4.49 -8.97 -4.98
N VAL A 93 -5.11 -8.51 -6.07
CA VAL A 93 -5.51 -9.35 -7.20
C VAL A 93 -4.38 -9.52 -8.21
N ASP A 94 -3.67 -8.44 -8.50
CA ASP A 94 -2.73 -8.41 -9.62
C ASP A 94 -1.25 -8.46 -9.19
N LEU A 95 -0.90 -7.94 -8.00
CA LEU A 95 0.48 -7.80 -7.57
C LEU A 95 0.94 -8.92 -6.63
N VAL A 96 0.27 -9.10 -5.49
CA VAL A 96 0.69 -10.07 -4.44
C VAL A 96 0.79 -11.51 -4.94
N PRO A 97 -0.09 -12.02 -5.83
CA PRO A 97 0.06 -13.36 -6.39
C PRO A 97 1.37 -13.58 -7.15
N ARG A 98 2.02 -12.51 -7.63
CA ARG A 98 3.23 -12.58 -8.46
C ARG A 98 4.52 -12.30 -7.70
N ILE A 99 4.49 -11.33 -6.77
CA ILE A 99 5.69 -10.94 -6.02
C ILE A 99 5.66 -11.32 -4.53
N GLY A 100 4.53 -11.86 -4.05
CA GLY A 100 4.30 -12.15 -2.63
C GLY A 100 3.91 -10.92 -1.81
N PRO A 101 3.89 -11.05 -0.46
CA PRO A 101 3.54 -9.97 0.45
C PRO A 101 4.46 -8.76 0.29
N VAL A 102 3.90 -7.57 0.54
CA VAL A 102 4.59 -6.28 0.41
C VAL A 102 4.56 -5.52 1.73
N LYS A 103 5.54 -4.63 1.93
CA LYS A 103 5.56 -3.61 2.98
C LYS A 103 5.32 -2.25 2.35
N VAL A 104 4.47 -1.44 2.99
CA VAL A 104 4.27 -0.04 2.61
C VAL A 104 5.39 0.80 3.24
N LEU A 105 6.01 1.64 2.44
CA LEU A 105 7.04 2.59 2.82
C LEU A 105 6.50 4.02 2.89
N SER A 106 5.46 4.32 2.11
CA SER A 106 4.74 5.59 2.11
C SER A 106 3.32 5.37 1.60
N GLY A 107 2.35 5.89 2.34
CA GLY A 107 0.93 5.90 1.98
C GLY A 107 0.41 7.33 1.79
N PHE A 108 -0.55 7.76 2.60
CA PHE A 108 -1.07 9.13 2.55
C PHE A 108 0.01 10.16 2.90
N ARG A 109 0.06 11.26 2.15
CA ARG A 109 0.94 12.42 2.42
C ARG A 109 0.14 13.71 2.52
N THR A 110 0.48 14.55 3.49
CA THR A 110 0.05 15.94 3.50
C THR A 110 0.78 16.74 2.42
N LYS A 111 0.25 17.89 2.05
CA LYS A 111 0.88 18.81 1.08
C LYS A 111 2.30 19.21 1.53
N ASN A 112 2.46 19.53 2.81
CA ASN A 112 3.74 19.93 3.38
C ASN A 112 4.78 18.81 3.28
N TYR A 113 4.38 17.57 3.65
CA TYR A 113 5.28 16.44 3.53
C TYR A 113 5.66 16.17 2.08
N ASN A 114 4.66 16.14 1.19
CA ASN A 114 4.90 15.89 -0.23
C ASN A 114 5.85 16.91 -0.85
N PHE A 115 5.70 18.18 -0.50
CA PHE A 115 6.61 19.25 -0.94
C PHE A 115 8.03 19.04 -0.44
N ALA A 116 8.20 18.83 0.87
CA ALA A 116 9.50 18.62 1.49
C ALA A 116 10.24 17.38 0.95
N ALA A 117 9.50 16.30 0.64
CA ALA A 117 10.02 15.08 0.04
C ALA A 117 10.25 15.16 -1.49
N GLY A 118 10.14 16.34 -2.10
CA GLY A 118 10.31 16.53 -3.54
C GLY A 118 9.23 15.85 -4.40
N GLY A 119 8.06 15.60 -3.83
CA GLY A 119 6.96 14.97 -4.54
C GLY A 119 6.28 15.89 -5.55
N ALA A 120 5.77 15.33 -6.65
CA ALA A 120 5.04 16.08 -7.66
C ALA A 120 3.84 16.84 -7.07
N PRO A 121 3.50 18.06 -7.53
CA PRO A 121 2.38 18.85 -6.98
C PRO A 121 1.03 18.14 -7.09
N ARG A 122 0.85 17.27 -8.07
CA ARG A 122 -0.34 16.43 -8.26
C ARG A 122 -0.10 14.97 -7.88
N SER A 123 0.76 14.73 -6.88
CA SER A 123 1.06 13.39 -6.37
C SER A 123 -0.21 12.65 -5.92
N ARG A 124 -0.29 11.37 -6.26
CA ARG A 124 -1.40 10.50 -5.85
C ARG A 124 -1.37 10.11 -4.38
N HIS A 125 -0.24 10.31 -3.69
CA HIS A 125 -0.16 10.22 -2.23
C HIS A 125 -1.04 11.27 -1.53
N LEU A 126 -1.19 12.48 -2.10
CA LEU A 126 -2.05 13.55 -1.59
C LEU A 126 -3.56 13.19 -1.62
N THR A 127 -3.94 12.25 -2.46
CA THR A 127 -5.33 11.84 -2.66
C THR A 127 -5.61 10.43 -2.17
N PHE A 128 -4.73 9.90 -1.32
CA PHE A 128 -4.83 8.56 -0.73
C PHE A 128 -5.10 7.46 -1.78
N SER A 129 -4.46 7.56 -2.93
CA SER A 129 -4.60 6.57 -4.02
C SER A 129 -3.28 5.94 -4.44
N ALA A 130 -2.19 6.21 -3.72
CA ALA A 130 -0.85 5.73 -4.02
C ALA A 130 -0.16 5.10 -2.82
N LEU A 131 0.69 4.13 -3.11
CA LEU A 131 1.59 3.48 -2.15
C LEU A 131 2.99 3.34 -2.75
N ASP A 132 4.01 3.70 -1.97
CA ASP A 132 5.36 3.25 -2.20
C ASP A 132 5.58 1.93 -1.45
N LEU A 133 6.02 0.92 -2.16
CA LEU A 133 6.06 -0.46 -1.70
C LEU A 133 7.45 -1.07 -1.85
N ARG A 134 7.70 -2.14 -1.07
CA ARG A 134 8.78 -3.10 -1.33
C ARG A 134 8.31 -4.53 -1.07
N PRO A 135 8.83 -5.54 -1.78
CA PRO A 135 8.55 -6.94 -1.46
C PRO A 135 9.07 -7.32 -0.07
N LEU A 136 8.36 -8.20 0.63
CA LEU A 136 8.86 -8.84 1.85
C LEU A 136 9.69 -10.09 1.55
N ARG A 137 9.44 -10.73 0.40
CA ARG A 137 10.25 -11.88 -0.05
C ARG A 137 11.56 -11.40 -0.67
N LYS A 138 12.62 -12.20 -0.52
CA LYS A 138 13.85 -12.01 -1.26
C LYS A 138 13.59 -12.18 -2.75
N ILE A 139 13.88 -11.16 -3.53
CA ILE A 139 13.75 -11.13 -4.98
C ILE A 139 14.84 -10.22 -5.55
N GLU A 140 15.42 -10.60 -6.68
CA GLU A 140 16.36 -9.75 -7.39
C GLU A 140 15.65 -8.56 -8.06
N ARG A 141 16.28 -7.38 -8.06
CA ARG A 141 15.74 -6.16 -8.68
C ARG A 141 15.31 -6.39 -10.12
N LYS A 142 16.18 -6.98 -10.95
CA LYS A 142 15.89 -7.24 -12.37
C LYS A 142 14.63 -8.10 -12.55
N ARG A 143 14.47 -9.14 -11.74
CA ARG A 143 13.29 -10.00 -11.74
C ARG A 143 12.03 -9.26 -11.28
N LEU A 144 12.13 -8.46 -10.21
CA LEU A 144 11.02 -7.64 -9.73
C LEU A 144 10.53 -6.69 -10.83
N HIS A 145 11.46 -5.93 -11.44
CA HIS A 145 11.11 -4.97 -12.50
C HIS A 145 10.46 -5.66 -13.71
N ALA A 146 10.98 -6.81 -14.14
CA ALA A 146 10.38 -7.58 -15.24
C ALA A 146 8.92 -8.02 -14.91
N ILE A 147 8.66 -8.45 -13.67
CA ILE A 147 7.30 -8.81 -13.24
C ILE A 147 6.40 -7.57 -13.23
N LEU A 148 6.85 -6.45 -12.66
CA LEU A 148 6.09 -5.21 -12.57
C LEU A 148 5.75 -4.67 -13.96
N GLN A 149 6.72 -4.65 -14.89
CA GLN A 149 6.48 -4.25 -16.29
C GLN A 149 5.44 -5.15 -16.96
N LYS A 150 5.54 -6.47 -16.78
CA LYS A 150 4.54 -7.41 -17.33
C LYS A 150 3.13 -7.13 -16.79
N ILE A 151 3.01 -6.82 -15.49
CA ILE A 151 1.73 -6.42 -14.89
C ILE A 151 1.24 -5.11 -15.52
N TRP A 152 2.10 -4.11 -15.64
CA TRP A 152 1.74 -2.81 -16.21
C TRP A 152 1.25 -2.94 -17.65
N HIS A 153 1.95 -3.65 -18.52
CA HIS A 153 1.53 -3.90 -19.90
C HIS A 153 0.21 -4.68 -20.01
N SER A 154 -0.02 -5.67 -19.14
CA SER A 154 -1.18 -6.57 -19.25
C SER A 154 -2.43 -6.08 -18.52
N ARG A 155 -2.29 -5.21 -17.52
CA ARG A 155 -3.37 -4.77 -16.63
C ARG A 155 -3.44 -3.27 -16.42
N GLY A 156 -2.38 -2.54 -16.77
CA GLY A 156 -2.21 -1.14 -16.40
C GLY A 156 -3.31 -0.24 -16.91
N GLU A 157 -3.63 -0.30 -18.20
CA GLU A 157 -4.67 0.54 -18.79
C GLU A 157 -6.04 0.27 -18.16
N LYS A 158 -6.46 -0.99 -18.11
CA LYS A 158 -7.75 -1.40 -17.52
C LYS A 158 -7.89 -0.99 -16.05
N ARG A 159 -6.79 -0.86 -15.31
CA ARG A 159 -6.74 -0.52 -13.89
C ARG A 159 -6.43 0.96 -13.63
N ASN A 160 -6.23 1.77 -14.66
CA ASN A 160 -5.71 3.14 -14.53
C ASN A 160 -4.42 3.20 -13.69
N LEU A 161 -3.51 2.26 -13.92
CA LEU A 161 -2.33 2.03 -13.10
C LEU A 161 -1.23 3.05 -13.37
N GLY A 162 -0.86 3.82 -12.35
CA GLY A 162 0.42 4.52 -12.29
C GLY A 162 1.47 3.62 -11.65
N MET A 163 2.64 3.50 -12.27
CA MET A 163 3.74 2.68 -11.78
C MET A 163 5.07 3.43 -11.90
N GLY A 164 5.76 3.61 -10.76
CA GLY A 164 7.12 4.14 -10.70
C GLY A 164 8.11 3.05 -10.30
N LEU A 165 9.19 2.92 -11.06
CA LEU A 165 10.27 1.98 -10.77
C LEU A 165 11.49 2.78 -10.30
N TYR A 166 11.90 2.57 -9.04
CA TYR A 166 13.04 3.25 -8.44
C TYR A 166 14.27 2.35 -8.40
N ASP A 167 15.37 2.92 -7.97
CA ASP A 167 16.55 2.14 -7.65
C ASP A 167 16.28 1.19 -6.47
N GLY A 168 16.88 -0.01 -6.51
CA GLY A 168 16.64 -1.05 -5.52
C GLY A 168 15.34 -1.80 -5.70
N LEU A 169 14.64 -2.08 -4.60
CA LEU A 169 13.39 -2.87 -4.56
C LEU A 169 12.15 -2.02 -4.25
N ARG A 170 12.31 -0.71 -4.10
CA ARG A 170 11.18 0.21 -3.94
C ARG A 170 10.50 0.43 -5.28
N PHE A 171 9.19 0.51 -5.27
CA PHE A 171 8.38 0.88 -6.43
C PHE A 171 7.11 1.58 -5.99
N HIS A 172 6.54 2.38 -6.88
CA HIS A 172 5.29 3.10 -6.67
C HIS A 172 4.14 2.44 -7.40
N ILE A 173 2.99 2.40 -6.77
CA ILE A 173 1.72 1.95 -7.36
C ILE A 173 0.62 2.95 -7.01
N ASP A 174 -0.16 3.36 -8.01
CA ASP A 174 -1.41 4.09 -7.82
C ASP A 174 -2.47 3.69 -8.88
N THR A 175 -3.73 4.02 -8.63
CA THR A 175 -4.85 3.79 -9.55
C THR A 175 -5.45 5.10 -10.05
N GLY A 176 -4.63 6.13 -10.19
CA GLY A 176 -5.04 7.49 -10.56
C GLY A 176 -4.70 7.92 -11.98
N GLY A 177 -4.33 7.00 -12.86
CA GLY A 177 -4.02 7.27 -14.26
C GLY A 177 -3.01 6.30 -14.85
N TYR A 178 -3.22 5.87 -16.09
CA TYR A 178 -2.31 4.94 -16.78
C TYR A 178 -1.01 5.67 -17.19
N ARG A 179 0.08 5.40 -16.48
CA ARG A 179 1.40 5.97 -16.72
C ARG A 179 2.51 5.19 -16.04
N GLN A 180 3.73 5.29 -16.58
CA GLN A 180 4.93 4.67 -15.99
C GLN A 180 6.10 5.66 -16.05
N TRP A 181 7.02 5.61 -15.06
CA TRP A 181 8.28 6.37 -15.00
C TRP A 181 9.35 5.61 -14.23
#